data_670a9e1f9dabce82d8c98eba68c7276c
#
_entry.id   670a9e1f9dabce82d8c98eba68c7276c
#
_cell.length_a   1.000
_cell.length_b   1.000
_cell.length_c   1.000
_cell.angle_alpha   90.00
_cell.angle_beta   90.00
_cell.angle_gamma   90.00
#
_symmetry.space_group_name_H-M   'P 1'
#
loop_
_entity.id
_entity.type
_entity.pdbx_description
1 polymer ?
#
loop_
_entity_poly.entity_id
_entity_poly.type
_entity_poly.pdbx_seq_one_letter_code
_entity_poly.pdbx_strand_id
1 'polypeptide(L)'
;MSTDVSSAENENGATVRTARVPKYYRLKKHLLDMTETQAPGTPVPPERTLAAEFDTSRTTVRQALQELVVEGRLERIQGKGTFVAKPKVSQALQLTSYTEDMRAQGLEPTSQLLDIGYITADDRLADLLDITTGGRVLRIERLRMANGEPMAIETTHLSAKRFPALRRSLVKYTSLYTALAEVYDVHLAEAEETIETSLATPREAGLLGTDVGLPMLMLSRHSLDRDGQPVEWVRSVYRGDRYKFVARLKRPQD
;
A
#
# COMPACT_ATOMS: atom_id res chain seq x y z
N MET A 1 27.03 12.69 -48.57
CA MET A 1 26.21 13.88 -48.31
C MET A 1 26.13 14.07 -46.81
N SER A 2 26.89 15.05 -46.34
CA SER A 2 26.93 15.46 -44.94
C SER A 2 25.63 16.14 -44.56
N THR A 3 25.05 15.80 -43.43
CA THR A 3 24.05 16.62 -42.77
C THR A 3 24.60 17.12 -41.44
N ASP A 4 24.77 18.38 -41.42
CA ASP A 4 25.18 19.30 -40.38
C ASP A 4 24.39 19.14 -39.09
N VAL A 5 25.11 19.05 -37.97
CA VAL A 5 24.52 19.19 -36.63
C VAL A 5 24.85 20.59 -36.15
N SER A 6 23.83 21.46 -36.16
CA SER A 6 23.87 22.81 -35.62
C SER A 6 24.19 22.80 -34.11
N SER A 7 25.37 23.34 -33.78
CA SER A 7 25.79 23.62 -32.40
C SER A 7 25.18 24.94 -31.96
N ALA A 8 24.33 24.94 -30.96
CA ALA A 8 23.91 26.14 -30.24
C ALA A 8 24.96 26.45 -29.16
N GLU A 9 25.76 27.47 -29.38
CA GLU A 9 26.65 28.05 -28.37
C GLU A 9 25.87 28.95 -27.41
N ASN A 10 26.00 28.69 -26.13
CA ASN A 10 25.50 29.58 -25.09
C ASN A 10 26.67 30.39 -24.52
N GLU A 11 26.50 31.69 -24.27
CA GLU A 11 27.51 32.71 -23.99
C GLU A 11 28.45 32.49 -22.77
N ASN A 12 28.41 31.31 -22.14
CA ASN A 12 29.27 30.98 -20.97
C ASN A 12 30.27 29.82 -21.23
N GLY A 13 30.58 29.48 -22.46
CA GLY A 13 31.71 28.62 -22.79
C GLY A 13 31.75 27.22 -22.15
N ALA A 14 30.69 26.75 -21.52
CA ALA A 14 30.59 25.42 -20.96
C ALA A 14 29.90 24.49 -21.97
N THR A 15 30.69 23.70 -22.70
CA THR A 15 30.20 22.63 -23.55
C THR A 15 29.43 21.64 -22.67
N VAL A 16 28.12 21.69 -22.68
CA VAL A 16 27.28 20.67 -22.05
C VAL A 16 27.48 19.37 -22.84
N ARG A 17 28.41 18.53 -22.38
CA ARG A 17 28.53 17.17 -22.89
C ARG A 17 27.17 16.50 -22.66
N THR A 18 26.42 16.28 -23.73
CA THR A 18 25.20 15.46 -23.70
C THR A 18 25.59 14.08 -23.15
N ALA A 19 25.35 13.87 -21.86
CA ALA A 19 25.65 12.61 -21.19
C ALA A 19 24.89 11.51 -21.93
N ARG A 20 25.61 10.57 -22.53
CA ARG A 20 24.99 9.40 -23.18
C ARG A 20 24.12 8.70 -22.15
N VAL A 21 22.78 8.71 -22.33
CA VAL A 21 21.85 8.07 -21.43
C VAL A 21 22.26 6.60 -21.27
N PRO A 22 22.53 6.13 -20.04
CA PRO A 22 22.93 4.74 -19.82
C PRO A 22 21.90 3.76 -20.38
N LYS A 23 22.36 2.63 -20.91
CA LYS A 23 21.52 1.58 -21.52
C LYS A 23 20.40 1.12 -20.57
N TYR A 24 20.71 1.04 -19.29
CA TYR A 24 19.75 0.75 -18.22
C TYR A 24 18.53 1.71 -18.23
N TYR A 25 18.77 3.02 -18.29
CA TYR A 25 17.67 4.00 -18.31
C TYR A 25 16.83 3.93 -19.58
N ARG A 26 17.43 3.63 -20.72
CA ARG A 26 16.71 3.43 -21.99
C ARG A 26 15.78 2.21 -21.90
N LEU A 27 16.29 1.10 -21.37
CA LEU A 27 15.52 -0.10 -21.12
C LEU A 27 14.37 0.16 -20.12
N LYS A 28 14.68 0.79 -18.97
CA LYS A 28 13.67 1.08 -17.95
C LYS A 28 12.56 1.99 -18.50
N LYS A 29 12.92 3.02 -19.27
CA LYS A 29 11.96 3.90 -19.94
C LYS A 29 11.06 3.12 -20.91
N HIS A 30 11.64 2.29 -21.77
CA HIS A 30 10.86 1.45 -22.70
C HIS A 30 9.85 0.56 -21.96
N LEU A 31 10.29 -0.09 -20.89
CA LEU A 31 9.40 -0.91 -20.07
C LEU A 31 8.29 -0.09 -19.39
N LEU A 32 8.58 1.13 -18.93
CA LEU A 32 7.57 2.05 -18.39
C LEU A 32 6.55 2.44 -19.45
N ASP A 33 7.01 2.89 -20.63
CA ASP A 33 6.14 3.24 -21.76
C ASP A 33 5.24 2.05 -22.14
N MET A 34 5.76 0.82 -22.07
CA MET A 34 4.97 -0.40 -22.28
C MET A 34 3.87 -0.57 -21.23
N THR A 35 4.16 -0.28 -19.94
CA THR A 35 3.15 -0.39 -18.86
C THR A 35 2.05 0.66 -18.95
N GLU A 36 2.30 1.78 -19.64
CA GLU A 36 1.31 2.85 -19.84
C GLU A 36 0.42 2.62 -21.06
N THR A 37 0.94 1.91 -22.07
CA THR A 37 0.26 1.72 -23.37
C THR A 37 -0.42 0.36 -23.51
N GLN A 38 0.00 -0.64 -22.72
CA GLN A 38 -0.52 -2.00 -22.84
C GLN A 38 -1.46 -2.38 -21.70
N ALA A 39 -2.39 -3.27 -21.98
CA ALA A 39 -3.36 -3.74 -20.98
C ALA A 39 -2.69 -4.57 -19.88
N PRO A 40 -3.22 -4.53 -18.63
CA PRO A 40 -2.80 -5.44 -17.57
C PRO A 40 -2.86 -6.91 -18.02
N GLY A 41 -1.86 -7.69 -17.62
CA GLY A 41 -1.71 -9.08 -18.03
C GLY A 41 -0.98 -9.28 -19.36
N THR A 42 -0.58 -8.20 -20.07
CA THR A 42 0.26 -8.32 -21.27
C THR A 42 1.65 -8.84 -20.88
N PRO A 43 2.18 -9.89 -21.55
CA PRO A 43 3.48 -10.43 -21.24
C PRO A 43 4.61 -9.47 -21.63
N VAL A 44 5.58 -9.33 -20.75
CA VAL A 44 6.84 -8.61 -21.03
C VAL A 44 7.76 -9.52 -21.84
N PRO A 45 8.49 -9.01 -22.84
CA PRO A 45 9.44 -9.82 -23.60
C PRO A 45 10.48 -10.51 -22.67
N PRO A 46 10.92 -11.74 -23.02
CA PRO A 46 11.90 -12.47 -22.21
C PRO A 46 13.20 -11.69 -21.98
N GLU A 47 13.84 -11.90 -20.84
CA GLU A 47 15.13 -11.24 -20.48
C GLU A 47 16.19 -11.34 -21.60
N ARG A 48 16.23 -12.48 -22.31
CA ARG A 48 17.17 -12.68 -23.42
C ARG A 48 16.89 -11.74 -24.58
N THR A 49 15.62 -11.56 -24.93
CA THR A 49 15.18 -10.67 -26.02
C THR A 49 15.52 -9.22 -25.68
N LEU A 50 15.13 -8.76 -24.48
CA LEU A 50 15.45 -7.40 -24.02
C LEU A 50 16.95 -7.14 -23.94
N ALA A 51 17.75 -8.12 -23.49
CA ALA A 51 19.21 -7.99 -23.43
C ALA A 51 19.83 -7.79 -24.81
N ALA A 52 19.35 -8.51 -25.83
CA ALA A 52 19.79 -8.37 -27.21
C ALA A 52 19.35 -7.03 -27.84
N GLU A 53 18.09 -6.63 -27.66
CA GLU A 53 17.50 -5.41 -28.20
C GLU A 53 18.19 -4.14 -27.67
N PHE A 54 18.46 -4.11 -26.35
CA PHE A 54 19.08 -2.95 -25.69
C PHE A 54 20.61 -3.05 -25.59
N ASP A 55 21.21 -4.09 -26.19
CA ASP A 55 22.65 -4.35 -26.14
C ASP A 55 23.21 -4.25 -24.71
N THR A 56 22.59 -4.97 -23.77
CA THR A 56 22.89 -4.93 -22.33
C THR A 56 22.99 -6.34 -21.74
N SER A 57 23.45 -6.46 -20.48
CA SER A 57 23.54 -7.75 -19.82
C SER A 57 22.16 -8.22 -19.32
N ARG A 58 21.95 -9.54 -19.25
CA ARG A 58 20.74 -10.12 -18.63
C ARG A 58 20.59 -9.71 -17.17
N THR A 59 21.69 -9.48 -16.45
CA THR A 59 21.68 -8.98 -15.07
C THR A 59 21.08 -7.57 -15.01
N THR A 60 21.46 -6.69 -15.94
CA THR A 60 20.90 -5.33 -16.06
C THR A 60 19.40 -5.36 -16.38
N VAL A 61 18.98 -6.27 -17.28
CA VAL A 61 17.56 -6.46 -17.59
C VAL A 61 16.78 -6.92 -16.35
N ARG A 62 17.31 -7.93 -15.64
CA ARG A 62 16.70 -8.46 -14.44
C ARG A 62 16.55 -7.41 -13.35
N GLN A 63 17.55 -6.55 -13.17
CA GLN A 63 17.49 -5.44 -12.23
C GLN A 63 16.35 -4.46 -12.61
N ALA A 64 16.26 -4.04 -13.88
CA ALA A 64 15.22 -3.13 -14.33
C ALA A 64 13.81 -3.73 -14.16
N LEU A 65 13.64 -5.01 -14.51
CA LEU A 65 12.36 -5.72 -14.29
C LEU A 65 12.02 -5.82 -12.80
N GLN A 66 12.99 -6.13 -11.93
CA GLN A 66 12.78 -6.23 -10.49
C GLN A 66 12.35 -4.90 -9.88
N GLU A 67 12.97 -3.79 -10.28
CA GLU A 67 12.57 -2.46 -9.83
C GLU A 67 11.13 -2.13 -10.22
N LEU A 68 10.72 -2.45 -11.47
CA LEU A 68 9.35 -2.20 -11.92
C LEU A 68 8.33 -3.12 -11.25
N VAL A 69 8.73 -4.32 -10.84
CA VAL A 69 7.90 -5.20 -9.99
C VAL A 69 7.72 -4.56 -8.61
N VAL A 70 8.79 -4.08 -7.98
CA VAL A 70 8.73 -3.38 -6.68
C VAL A 70 7.88 -2.11 -6.78
N GLU A 71 7.98 -1.37 -7.90
CA GLU A 71 7.15 -0.19 -8.15
C GLU A 71 5.67 -0.55 -8.45
N GLY A 72 5.33 -1.84 -8.60
CA GLY A 72 3.97 -2.32 -8.95
C GLY A 72 3.53 -1.95 -10.38
N ARG A 73 4.50 -1.73 -11.28
CA ARG A 73 4.26 -1.54 -12.73
C ARG A 73 4.20 -2.85 -13.47
N LEU A 74 4.99 -3.82 -13.01
CA LEU A 74 5.02 -5.18 -13.52
C LEU A 74 4.66 -6.16 -12.39
N GLU A 75 4.22 -7.35 -12.77
CA GLU A 75 4.04 -8.46 -11.84
C GLU A 75 4.77 -9.70 -12.36
N ARG A 76 5.38 -10.45 -11.44
CA ARG A 76 6.04 -11.71 -11.75
C ARG A 76 5.13 -12.88 -11.34
N ILE A 77 4.81 -13.73 -12.29
CA ILE A 77 4.05 -14.95 -12.04
C ILE A 77 5.02 -16.13 -12.16
N GLN A 78 5.21 -16.85 -11.06
CA GLN A 78 6.14 -17.98 -11.02
C GLN A 78 5.82 -19.00 -12.14
N GLY A 79 6.85 -19.38 -12.89
CA GLY A 79 6.75 -20.33 -14.00
C GLY A 79 6.09 -19.77 -15.28
N LYS A 80 5.51 -18.56 -15.26
CA LYS A 80 4.83 -17.97 -16.42
C LYS A 80 5.57 -16.77 -17.01
N GLY A 81 6.30 -16.01 -16.20
CA GLY A 81 7.04 -14.84 -16.67
C GLY A 81 6.68 -13.54 -15.96
N THR A 82 6.99 -12.42 -16.61
CA THR A 82 6.69 -11.06 -16.13
C THR A 82 5.61 -10.45 -17.01
N PHE A 83 4.66 -9.75 -16.40
CA PHE A 83 3.48 -9.19 -17.06
C PHE A 83 3.27 -7.74 -16.63
N VAL A 84 2.54 -6.97 -17.43
CA VAL A 84 2.04 -5.64 -17.03
C VAL A 84 1.09 -5.81 -15.85
N ALA A 85 1.35 -5.12 -14.74
CA ALA A 85 0.55 -5.22 -13.54
C ALA A 85 -0.79 -4.47 -13.68
N LYS A 86 -1.78 -4.86 -12.87
CA LYS A 86 -3.00 -4.08 -12.70
C LYS A 86 -2.68 -2.73 -12.04
N PRO A 87 -3.44 -1.66 -12.34
CA PRO A 87 -3.30 -0.39 -11.63
C PRO A 87 -3.41 -0.58 -10.12
N LYS A 88 -2.59 0.17 -9.36
CA LYS A 88 -2.69 0.16 -7.90
C LYS A 88 -4.06 0.66 -7.45
N VAL A 89 -4.61 0.03 -6.43
CA VAL A 89 -5.77 0.54 -5.68
C VAL A 89 -5.42 1.93 -5.15
N SER A 90 -6.27 2.91 -5.43
CA SER A 90 -6.02 4.32 -5.10
C SER A 90 -6.98 4.77 -4.01
N GLN A 91 -6.55 4.74 -2.75
CA GLN A 91 -7.38 5.14 -1.62
C GLN A 91 -7.22 6.61 -1.31
N ALA A 92 -8.34 7.33 -1.20
CA ALA A 92 -8.35 8.67 -0.64
C ALA A 92 -8.05 8.60 0.86
N LEU A 93 -7.21 9.53 1.37
CA LEU A 93 -7.02 9.72 2.80
C LEU A 93 -8.27 10.38 3.37
N GLN A 94 -9.13 9.58 3.97
CA GLN A 94 -10.38 9.99 4.61
C GLN A 94 -10.77 8.99 5.70
N LEU A 95 -11.59 9.43 6.64
CA LEU A 95 -12.01 8.60 7.77
C LEU A 95 -13.17 7.68 7.37
N THR A 96 -12.85 6.65 6.61
CA THR A 96 -13.75 5.59 6.14
C THR A 96 -13.22 4.22 6.52
N SER A 97 -14.08 3.21 6.50
CA SER A 97 -13.65 1.82 6.71
C SER A 97 -13.05 1.24 5.42
N TYR A 98 -12.17 0.25 5.56
CA TYR A 98 -11.65 -0.52 4.42
C TYR A 98 -12.76 -1.02 3.49
N THR A 99 -13.89 -1.44 4.06
CA THR A 99 -15.03 -1.97 3.30
C THR A 99 -15.68 -0.88 2.43
N GLU A 100 -15.85 0.32 2.96
CA GLU A 100 -16.39 1.46 2.22
C GLU A 100 -15.45 1.89 1.11
N ASP A 101 -14.14 1.98 1.41
CA ASP A 101 -13.11 2.39 0.45
C ASP A 101 -13.03 1.45 -0.76
N MET A 102 -13.07 0.14 -0.53
CA MET A 102 -13.02 -0.83 -1.61
C MET A 102 -14.30 -0.79 -2.46
N ARG A 103 -15.45 -0.71 -1.83
CA ARG A 103 -16.75 -0.60 -2.53
C ARG A 103 -16.83 0.68 -3.38
N ALA A 104 -16.34 1.80 -2.87
CA ALA A 104 -16.30 3.07 -3.61
C ALA A 104 -15.47 2.98 -4.90
N GLN A 105 -14.54 2.02 -4.98
CA GLN A 105 -13.72 1.74 -6.16
C GLN A 105 -14.26 0.58 -7.02
N GLY A 106 -15.46 0.05 -6.71
CA GLY A 106 -16.05 -1.08 -7.43
C GLY A 106 -15.37 -2.42 -7.15
N LEU A 107 -14.60 -2.52 -6.05
CA LEU A 107 -13.93 -3.74 -5.64
C LEU A 107 -14.78 -4.48 -4.60
N GLU A 108 -14.64 -5.80 -4.55
CA GLU A 108 -15.29 -6.65 -3.56
C GLU A 108 -14.38 -6.82 -2.33
N PRO A 109 -14.67 -6.14 -1.19
CA PRO A 109 -13.88 -6.28 0.02
C PRO A 109 -14.24 -7.57 0.77
N THR A 110 -13.22 -8.33 1.13
CA THR A 110 -13.35 -9.43 2.08
C THR A 110 -12.29 -9.34 3.16
N SER A 111 -12.51 -10.05 4.27
CA SER A 111 -11.56 -10.09 5.39
C SER A 111 -11.50 -11.48 5.97
N GLN A 112 -10.28 -11.99 6.10
CA GLN A 112 -10.02 -13.21 6.85
C GLN A 112 -9.54 -12.82 8.25
N LEU A 113 -10.20 -13.33 9.29
CA LEU A 113 -9.76 -13.18 10.67
C LEU A 113 -8.50 -14.04 10.87
N LEU A 114 -7.39 -13.41 11.23
CA LEU A 114 -6.12 -14.08 11.53
C LEU A 114 -6.03 -14.39 13.03
N ASP A 115 -6.40 -13.42 13.86
CA ASP A 115 -6.40 -13.57 15.32
C ASP A 115 -7.41 -12.62 15.97
N ILE A 116 -8.00 -13.02 17.09
CA ILE A 116 -8.82 -12.18 17.95
C ILE A 116 -8.68 -12.60 19.41
N GLY A 117 -8.18 -11.71 20.23
CA GLY A 117 -7.92 -11.99 21.63
C GLY A 117 -7.88 -10.75 22.49
N TYR A 118 -7.76 -10.96 23.79
CA TYR A 118 -7.56 -9.89 24.75
C TYR A 118 -6.08 -9.86 25.14
N ILE A 119 -5.51 -8.65 25.15
CA ILE A 119 -4.18 -8.37 25.63
C ILE A 119 -4.21 -7.36 26.76
N THR A 120 -3.11 -7.21 27.46
CA THR A 120 -2.90 -6.19 28.49
C THR A 120 -2.24 -4.97 27.85
N ALA A 121 -2.74 -3.77 28.13
CA ALA A 121 -2.17 -2.51 27.63
C ALA A 121 -0.82 -2.24 28.32
N ASP A 122 0.20 -1.97 27.52
CA ASP A 122 1.40 -1.26 27.96
C ASP A 122 1.11 0.25 28.11
N ASP A 123 2.09 1.02 28.56
CA ASP A 123 1.91 2.46 28.79
C ASP A 123 1.48 3.20 27.51
N ARG A 124 2.11 2.89 26.36
CA ARG A 124 1.79 3.52 25.08
C ARG A 124 0.34 3.22 24.62
N LEU A 125 -0.07 1.97 24.71
CA LEU A 125 -1.41 1.56 24.29
C LEU A 125 -2.47 2.07 25.28
N ALA A 126 -2.12 2.19 26.56
CA ALA A 126 -2.96 2.79 27.57
C ALA A 126 -3.23 4.26 27.28
N ASP A 127 -2.19 5.03 26.96
CA ASP A 127 -2.31 6.45 26.57
C ASP A 127 -3.16 6.61 25.30
N LEU A 128 -2.91 5.80 24.25
CA LEU A 128 -3.65 5.85 22.99
C LEU A 128 -5.14 5.51 23.13
N LEU A 129 -5.52 4.70 24.11
CA LEU A 129 -6.92 4.27 24.31
C LEU A 129 -7.59 4.94 25.51
N ASP A 130 -6.93 5.88 26.17
CA ASP A 130 -7.37 6.54 27.40
C ASP A 130 -7.86 5.53 28.46
N ILE A 131 -7.00 4.54 28.75
CA ILE A 131 -7.23 3.52 29.78
C ILE A 131 -6.03 3.44 30.71
N THR A 132 -6.20 2.79 31.86
CA THR A 132 -5.07 2.55 32.77
C THR A 132 -4.09 1.53 32.18
N THR A 133 -2.79 1.71 32.43
CA THR A 133 -1.77 0.69 32.17
C THR A 133 -2.19 -0.63 32.83
N GLY A 134 -2.03 -1.73 32.12
CA GLY A 134 -2.55 -3.03 32.56
C GLY A 134 -4.03 -3.26 32.22
N GLY A 135 -4.72 -2.27 31.66
CA GLY A 135 -6.09 -2.38 31.20
C GLY A 135 -6.27 -3.42 30.10
N ARG A 136 -7.48 -3.99 30.04
CA ARG A 136 -7.79 -5.05 29.06
C ARG A 136 -8.14 -4.44 27.70
N VAL A 137 -7.46 -4.89 26.63
CA VAL A 137 -7.63 -4.43 25.25
C VAL A 137 -8.08 -5.60 24.38
N LEU A 138 -9.08 -5.40 23.53
CA LEU A 138 -9.43 -6.32 22.46
C LEU A 138 -8.50 -6.05 21.27
N ARG A 139 -7.70 -7.06 20.88
CA ARG A 139 -6.85 -7.05 19.69
C ARG A 139 -7.51 -7.90 18.61
N ILE A 140 -7.63 -7.33 17.41
CA ILE A 140 -8.22 -8.00 16.25
C ILE A 140 -7.21 -7.90 15.11
N GLU A 141 -6.76 -9.03 14.56
CA GLU A 141 -5.88 -9.06 13.41
C GLU A 141 -6.60 -9.67 12.20
N ARG A 142 -6.56 -8.97 11.07
CA ARG A 142 -7.29 -9.34 9.85
C ARG A 142 -6.41 -9.24 8.62
N LEU A 143 -6.53 -10.21 7.71
CA LEU A 143 -6.05 -10.09 6.35
C LEU A 143 -7.15 -9.44 5.52
N ARG A 144 -6.86 -8.26 4.95
CA ARG A 144 -7.79 -7.49 4.11
C ARG A 144 -7.57 -7.85 2.66
N MET A 145 -8.64 -8.16 1.95
CA MET A 145 -8.60 -8.58 0.56
C MET A 145 -9.53 -7.74 -0.30
N ALA A 146 -9.14 -7.55 -1.58
CA ALA A 146 -9.98 -6.94 -2.60
C ALA A 146 -10.04 -7.87 -3.82
N ASN A 147 -11.25 -8.24 -4.27
CA ASN A 147 -11.47 -9.22 -5.33
C ASN A 147 -10.70 -10.55 -5.11
N GLY A 148 -10.60 -11.01 -3.85
CA GLY A 148 -9.88 -12.22 -3.47
C GLY A 148 -8.35 -12.09 -3.41
N GLU A 149 -7.76 -10.92 -3.73
CA GLU A 149 -6.32 -10.66 -3.63
C GLU A 149 -5.98 -10.05 -2.26
N PRO A 150 -4.96 -10.58 -1.52
CA PRO A 150 -4.50 -9.99 -0.28
C PRO A 150 -3.89 -8.60 -0.50
N MET A 151 -4.37 -7.61 0.26
CA MET A 151 -3.97 -6.20 0.11
C MET A 151 -3.25 -5.65 1.33
N ALA A 152 -3.72 -6.02 2.54
CA ALA A 152 -3.14 -5.54 3.80
C ALA A 152 -3.35 -6.51 4.95
N ILE A 153 -2.47 -6.38 5.97
CA ILE A 153 -2.69 -6.95 7.31
C ILE A 153 -3.01 -5.78 8.23
N GLU A 154 -4.14 -5.86 8.89
CA GLU A 154 -4.64 -4.84 9.80
C GLU A 154 -4.75 -5.38 11.21
N THR A 155 -4.19 -4.67 12.19
CA THR A 155 -4.32 -4.97 13.61
C THR A 155 -4.99 -3.80 14.31
N THR A 156 -6.18 -4.04 14.84
CA THR A 156 -6.98 -3.05 15.57
C THR A 156 -6.96 -3.33 17.06
N HIS A 157 -6.84 -2.28 17.88
CA HIS A 157 -6.86 -2.32 19.32
C HIS A 157 -7.99 -1.44 19.85
N LEU A 158 -8.82 -1.98 20.75
CA LEU A 158 -9.97 -1.28 21.32
C LEU A 158 -10.06 -1.55 22.84
N SER A 159 -10.54 -0.58 23.61
CA SER A 159 -10.78 -0.77 25.03
C SER A 159 -11.85 -1.85 25.27
N ALA A 160 -11.49 -2.96 25.93
CA ALA A 160 -12.46 -4.01 26.27
C ALA A 160 -13.49 -3.56 27.31
N LYS A 161 -13.17 -2.52 28.10
CA LYS A 161 -14.09 -1.90 29.05
C LYS A 161 -15.14 -1.07 28.33
N ARG A 162 -14.75 -0.32 27.31
CA ARG A 162 -15.65 0.52 26.50
C ARG A 162 -16.54 -0.34 25.59
N PHE A 163 -16.00 -1.45 25.05
CA PHE A 163 -16.68 -2.33 24.10
C PHE A 163 -16.76 -3.79 24.59
N PRO A 164 -17.48 -4.08 25.69
CA PRO A 164 -17.38 -5.37 26.40
C PRO A 164 -17.91 -6.57 25.61
N ALA A 165 -18.85 -6.39 24.70
CA ALA A 165 -19.45 -7.47 23.91
C ALA A 165 -18.95 -7.50 22.45
N LEU A 166 -18.05 -6.60 22.04
CA LEU A 166 -17.65 -6.39 20.65
C LEU A 166 -17.15 -7.67 19.98
N ARG A 167 -16.33 -8.47 20.68
CA ARG A 167 -15.82 -9.75 20.15
C ARG A 167 -16.94 -10.67 19.67
N ARG A 168 -18.07 -10.73 20.40
CA ARG A 168 -19.23 -11.57 20.03
C ARG A 168 -20.04 -10.94 18.88
N SER A 169 -20.15 -9.62 18.88
CA SER A 169 -20.89 -8.87 17.86
C SER A 169 -20.25 -8.98 16.48
N LEU A 170 -18.91 -9.02 16.40
CA LEU A 170 -18.17 -9.11 15.14
C LEU A 170 -18.47 -10.36 14.30
N VAL A 171 -19.05 -11.40 14.87
CA VAL A 171 -19.52 -12.58 14.10
C VAL A 171 -20.63 -12.21 13.10
N LYS A 172 -21.39 -11.15 13.38
CA LYS A 172 -22.54 -10.71 12.57
C LYS A 172 -22.18 -9.61 11.56
N TYR A 173 -21.02 -8.97 11.70
CA TYR A 173 -20.64 -7.78 10.93
C TYR A 173 -19.38 -8.00 10.11
N THR A 174 -19.41 -7.58 8.85
CA THR A 174 -18.24 -7.54 7.98
C THR A 174 -17.37 -6.30 8.21
N SER A 175 -17.96 -5.22 8.71
CA SER A 175 -17.29 -3.96 9.04
C SER A 175 -17.29 -3.73 10.55
N LEU A 176 -16.11 -3.40 11.10
CA LEU A 176 -15.97 -3.00 12.50
C LEU A 176 -16.73 -1.70 12.79
N TYR A 177 -16.65 -0.72 11.88
CA TYR A 177 -17.33 0.57 12.07
C TYR A 177 -18.85 0.44 12.08
N THR A 178 -19.40 -0.44 11.25
CA THR A 178 -20.83 -0.78 11.32
C THR A 178 -21.20 -1.41 12.67
N ALA A 179 -20.37 -2.33 13.17
CA ALA A 179 -20.61 -2.94 14.48
C ALA A 179 -20.54 -1.91 15.63
N LEU A 180 -19.60 -0.97 15.58
CA LEU A 180 -19.49 0.11 16.57
C LEU A 180 -20.70 1.05 16.53
N ALA A 181 -21.15 1.43 15.36
CA ALA A 181 -22.32 2.28 15.19
C ALA A 181 -23.62 1.58 15.67
N GLU A 182 -23.88 0.36 15.22
CA GLU A 182 -25.15 -0.32 15.51
C GLU A 182 -25.25 -0.87 16.93
N VAL A 183 -24.14 -1.29 17.54
CA VAL A 183 -24.15 -1.92 18.87
C VAL A 183 -23.90 -0.94 20.00
N TYR A 184 -23.09 0.11 19.73
CA TYR A 184 -22.63 1.05 20.77
C TYR A 184 -23.00 2.51 20.48
N ASP A 185 -23.64 2.81 19.34
CA ASP A 185 -23.93 4.17 18.86
C ASP A 185 -22.65 5.05 18.78
N VAL A 186 -21.50 4.41 18.46
CA VAL A 186 -20.20 5.07 18.34
C VAL A 186 -19.89 5.32 16.88
N HIS A 187 -19.74 6.60 16.54
CA HIS A 187 -19.38 7.08 15.20
C HIS A 187 -18.05 7.80 15.27
N LEU A 188 -17.12 7.40 14.41
CA LEU A 188 -15.82 8.07 14.27
C LEU A 188 -16.02 9.48 13.71
N ALA A 189 -15.33 10.46 14.29
CA ALA A 189 -15.42 11.86 13.88
C ALA A 189 -14.08 12.45 13.46
N GLU A 190 -12.99 12.03 14.09
CA GLU A 190 -11.64 12.52 13.84
C GLU A 190 -10.65 11.36 13.89
N ALA A 191 -9.55 11.47 13.14
CA ALA A 191 -8.43 10.57 13.26
C ALA A 191 -7.11 11.25 12.89
N GLU A 192 -6.05 10.87 13.60
CA GLU A 192 -4.69 11.09 13.19
C GLU A 192 -4.17 9.84 12.49
N GLU A 193 -3.60 10.00 11.30
CA GLU A 193 -3.02 8.91 10.55
C GLU A 193 -1.59 9.21 10.13
N THR A 194 -0.67 8.34 10.53
CA THR A 194 0.74 8.38 10.13
C THR A 194 0.99 7.31 9.07
N ILE A 195 1.68 7.69 7.99
CA ILE A 195 2.07 6.78 6.92
C ILE A 195 3.59 6.72 6.84
N GLU A 196 4.14 5.53 7.00
CA GLU A 196 5.56 5.24 6.95
C GLU A 196 5.85 4.12 5.96
N THR A 197 7.12 3.89 5.66
CA THR A 197 7.56 2.76 4.85
C THR A 197 8.19 1.69 5.73
N SER A 198 7.96 0.42 5.38
CA SER A 198 8.64 -0.73 5.99
C SER A 198 8.99 -1.76 4.93
N LEU A 199 9.73 -2.79 5.31
CA LEU A 199 10.00 -3.94 4.45
C LEU A 199 9.20 -5.13 4.95
N ALA A 200 8.62 -5.89 4.03
CA ALA A 200 7.83 -7.08 4.34
C ALA A 200 8.66 -8.09 5.14
N THR A 201 8.20 -8.44 6.32
CA THR A 201 8.74 -9.54 7.11
C THR A 201 8.37 -10.89 6.48
N PRO A 202 9.05 -12.01 6.82
CA PRO A 202 8.67 -13.33 6.32
C PRO A 202 7.19 -13.70 6.57
N ARG A 203 6.64 -13.30 7.73
CA ARG A 203 5.23 -13.53 8.07
C ARG A 203 4.29 -12.71 7.18
N GLU A 204 4.57 -11.42 7.02
CA GLU A 204 3.77 -10.52 6.17
C GLU A 204 3.84 -10.94 4.71
N ALA A 205 5.02 -11.29 4.21
CA ALA A 205 5.21 -11.80 2.85
C ALA A 205 4.38 -13.07 2.60
N GLY A 206 4.41 -14.02 3.53
CA GLY A 206 3.62 -15.26 3.43
C GLY A 206 2.11 -15.02 3.43
N LEU A 207 1.60 -14.11 4.27
CA LEU A 207 0.18 -13.77 4.35
C LEU A 207 -0.30 -12.96 3.14
N LEU A 208 0.53 -12.06 2.64
CA LEU A 208 0.19 -11.16 1.54
C LEU A 208 0.52 -11.75 0.15
N GLY A 209 1.14 -12.92 0.09
CA GLY A 209 1.53 -13.57 -1.17
C GLY A 209 2.55 -12.75 -1.97
N THR A 210 3.55 -12.19 -1.27
CA THR A 210 4.60 -11.34 -1.86
C THR A 210 5.99 -11.78 -1.42
N ASP A 211 7.03 -11.10 -1.90
CA ASP A 211 8.42 -11.39 -1.54
C ASP A 211 8.80 -10.76 -0.19
N VAL A 212 9.66 -11.45 0.56
CA VAL A 212 10.29 -10.89 1.77
C VAL A 212 11.13 -9.67 1.36
N GLY A 213 11.01 -8.58 2.15
CA GLY A 213 11.72 -7.34 1.86
C GLY A 213 11.08 -6.46 0.79
N LEU A 214 9.89 -6.81 0.27
CA LEU A 214 9.13 -5.90 -0.57
C LEU A 214 8.78 -4.61 0.22
N PRO A 215 8.92 -3.41 -0.38
CA PRO A 215 8.46 -2.17 0.24
C PRO A 215 6.96 -2.18 0.54
N MET A 216 6.63 -1.89 1.80
CA MET A 216 5.27 -1.83 2.30
C MET A 216 4.95 -0.41 2.76
N LEU A 217 3.66 -0.06 2.76
CA LEU A 217 3.15 1.15 3.41
C LEU A 217 2.59 0.74 4.78
N MET A 218 3.19 1.26 5.83
CA MET A 218 2.74 1.04 7.21
C MET A 218 1.93 2.25 7.66
N LEU A 219 0.68 2.02 8.03
CA LEU A 219 -0.23 3.03 8.52
C LEU A 219 -0.48 2.80 10.01
N SER A 220 -0.47 3.89 10.77
CA SER A 220 -0.91 3.93 12.16
C SER A 220 -2.01 4.97 12.28
N ARG A 221 -3.21 4.55 12.68
CA ARG A 221 -4.39 5.43 12.82
C ARG A 221 -4.86 5.41 14.26
N HIS A 222 -5.06 6.60 14.82
CA HIS A 222 -5.71 6.83 16.10
C HIS A 222 -7.03 7.55 15.84
N SER A 223 -8.16 6.92 16.15
CA SER A 223 -9.50 7.43 15.83
C SER A 223 -10.25 7.83 17.08
N LEU A 224 -10.92 8.99 17.01
CA LEU A 224 -11.77 9.55 18.06
C LEU A 224 -13.22 9.60 17.60
N ASP A 225 -14.15 9.54 18.54
CA ASP A 225 -15.57 9.78 18.30
C ASP A 225 -15.93 11.28 18.38
N ARG A 226 -17.23 11.58 18.30
CA ARG A 226 -17.76 12.95 18.37
C ARG A 226 -17.52 13.67 19.70
N ASP A 227 -17.32 12.90 20.78
CA ASP A 227 -17.03 13.40 22.11
C ASP A 227 -15.54 13.51 22.39
N GLY A 228 -14.69 13.26 21.37
CA GLY A 228 -13.24 13.27 21.46
C GLY A 228 -12.66 12.06 22.20
N GLN A 229 -13.46 11.01 22.43
CA GLN A 229 -13.02 9.82 23.14
C GLN A 229 -12.34 8.83 22.21
N PRO A 230 -11.18 8.24 22.58
CA PRO A 230 -10.49 7.24 21.78
C PRO A 230 -11.36 6.01 21.49
N VAL A 231 -11.52 5.69 20.22
CA VAL A 231 -12.26 4.50 19.78
C VAL A 231 -11.35 3.33 19.54
N GLU A 232 -10.31 3.57 18.72
CA GLU A 232 -9.38 2.53 18.32
C GLU A 232 -7.98 3.09 18.05
N TRP A 233 -7.00 2.21 18.18
CA TRP A 233 -5.68 2.39 17.57
C TRP A 233 -5.46 1.23 16.58
N VAL A 234 -5.15 1.57 15.33
CA VAL A 234 -4.97 0.61 14.23
C VAL A 234 -3.56 0.71 13.68
N ARG A 235 -2.94 -0.44 13.45
CA ARG A 235 -1.74 -0.58 12.64
C ARG A 235 -2.04 -1.45 11.44
N SER A 236 -1.76 -0.94 10.24
CA SER A 236 -1.98 -1.66 8.99
C SER A 236 -0.71 -1.68 8.15
N VAL A 237 -0.44 -2.80 7.50
CA VAL A 237 0.68 -2.96 6.57
C VAL A 237 0.11 -3.32 5.20
N TYR A 238 0.21 -2.37 4.26
CA TYR A 238 -0.31 -2.51 2.89
C TYR A 238 0.79 -2.86 1.91
N ARG A 239 0.47 -3.64 0.90
CA ARG A 239 1.35 -3.92 -0.23
C ARG A 239 1.62 -2.64 -1.03
N GLY A 240 2.88 -2.15 -1.02
CA GLY A 240 3.29 -0.95 -1.75
C GLY A 240 3.25 -1.11 -3.26
N ASP A 241 3.33 -2.35 -3.78
CA ASP A 241 3.19 -2.67 -5.20
C ASP A 241 1.73 -2.69 -5.68
N ARG A 242 0.74 -2.81 -4.78
CA ARG A 242 -0.69 -2.90 -5.08
C ARG A 242 -1.52 -1.70 -4.61
N TYR A 243 -0.97 -0.87 -3.73
CA TYR A 243 -1.71 0.18 -3.04
C TYR A 243 -1.02 1.55 -3.11
N LYS A 244 -1.78 2.61 -3.18
CA LYS A 244 -1.32 3.99 -3.03
C LYS A 244 -2.38 4.83 -2.31
N PHE A 245 -1.94 5.79 -1.51
CA PHE A 245 -2.81 6.76 -0.87
C PHE A 245 -2.79 8.09 -1.61
N VAL A 246 -3.94 8.77 -1.65
CA VAL A 246 -4.11 10.05 -2.32
C VAL A 246 -4.74 11.05 -1.36
N ALA A 247 -4.03 12.12 -1.04
CA ALA A 247 -4.55 13.27 -0.32
C ALA A 247 -4.91 14.39 -1.31
N ARG A 248 -6.12 14.93 -1.22
CA ARG A 248 -6.52 16.13 -1.96
C ARG A 248 -6.42 17.35 -1.04
N LEU A 249 -5.42 18.17 -1.28
CA LEU A 249 -5.17 19.36 -0.49
C LEU A 249 -5.84 20.57 -1.10
N LYS A 250 -6.48 21.39 -0.26
CA LYS A 250 -6.96 22.73 -0.64
C LYS A 250 -6.16 23.75 0.15
N ARG A 251 -5.85 24.90 -0.47
CA ARG A 251 -5.25 26.02 0.25
C ARG A 251 -6.25 26.56 1.27
N PRO A 252 -5.84 26.85 2.52
CA PRO A 252 -6.71 27.56 3.46
C PRO A 252 -7.24 28.83 2.80
N GLN A 253 -8.52 29.11 2.99
CA GLN A 253 -9.08 30.43 2.63
C GLN A 253 -8.74 31.36 3.81
N ASP A 254 -8.06 32.46 3.52
CA ASP A 254 -7.74 33.54 4.48
C ASP A 254 -9.03 34.21 4.98
#